data_70cca576c46fb392e58effa3b2699132
#
_entry.id   70cca576c46fb392e58effa3b2699132
#
_cell.length_a   1.000
_cell.length_b   1.000
_cell.length_c   1.000
_cell.angle_alpha   90.00
_cell.angle_beta   90.00
_cell.angle_gamma   90.00
#
_symmetry.space_group_name_H-M   'P 1'
#
loop_
_entity.id
_entity.type
_entity.pdbx_description
1 polymer ?
#
loop_
_entity_poly.entity_id
_entity_poly.type
_entity_poly.pdbx_seq_one_letter_code
_entity_poly.pdbx_strand_id
1 'polypeptide(L)'
;YYIANSTFEWFPGVRLHESKDLKNWNLLPSPLSTTTLLDMKGNPSSGGIWAPALSWADGQFWLVYTDVKVTEGAFKDMTNYLTTAKDIRGPWSDPIKLNGVGFDASLFHDDDGRKYIVQQTWDHREYHHPFDGITL
;
A
#
# COMPACT_ATOMS: atom_id res chain seq x y z
N TYR A 1 -13.96 8.47 10.60
CA TYR A 1 -13.41 8.40 9.26
C TYR A 1 -11.90 8.25 9.34
N TYR A 2 -11.30 7.51 8.41
CA TYR A 2 -9.86 7.29 8.34
C TYR A 2 -9.35 7.56 6.94
N ILE A 3 -8.13 8.09 6.85
CA ILE A 3 -7.40 8.26 5.60
C ILE A 3 -6.02 7.62 5.78
N ALA A 4 -5.62 6.84 4.79
CA ALA A 4 -4.24 6.41 4.61
C ALA A 4 -3.67 7.12 3.38
N ASN A 5 -2.49 7.71 3.51
CA ASN A 5 -1.80 8.33 2.39
C ASN A 5 -0.31 7.99 2.40
N SER A 6 0.27 7.96 1.21
CA SER A 6 1.70 7.76 1.03
C SER A 6 2.50 8.99 1.41
N THR A 7 3.77 8.79 1.70
CA THR A 7 4.75 9.87 1.81
C THR A 7 5.53 10.07 0.51
N PHE A 8 5.53 9.09 -0.41
CA PHE A 8 6.42 9.01 -1.59
C PHE A 8 7.89 9.16 -1.22
N GLU A 9 8.21 8.77 -0.01
CA GLU A 9 9.54 8.84 0.59
C GLU A 9 9.71 7.65 1.53
N TRP A 10 10.79 7.63 2.28
CA TRP A 10 11.11 6.54 3.18
C TRP A 10 10.15 6.50 4.39
N PHE A 11 10.68 6.63 5.61
CA PHE A 11 9.84 6.63 6.80
C PHE A 11 9.09 7.96 6.98
N PRO A 12 7.89 7.90 7.51
CA PRO A 12 7.18 6.75 8.09
C PRO A 12 6.44 5.85 7.07
N GLY A 13 6.64 6.00 5.77
CA GLY A 13 6.01 5.22 4.71
C GLY A 13 4.54 5.57 4.49
N VAL A 14 3.65 5.06 5.32
CA VAL A 14 2.22 5.39 5.32
C VAL A 14 1.88 6.28 6.49
N ARG A 15 1.11 7.34 6.23
CA ARG A 15 0.49 8.19 7.26
C ARG A 15 -0.97 7.83 7.39
N LEU A 16 -1.43 7.71 8.62
CA LEU A 16 -2.84 7.52 8.95
C LEU A 16 -3.40 8.75 9.63
N HIS A 17 -4.62 9.09 9.28
CA HIS A 17 -5.35 10.20 9.89
C HIS A 17 -6.75 9.74 10.29
N GLU A 18 -7.27 10.32 11.35
CA GLU A 18 -8.65 10.13 11.79
C GLU A 18 -9.42 11.45 11.83
N SER A 19 -10.70 11.38 11.54
CA SER A 19 -11.64 12.49 11.71
C SER A 19 -13.01 11.98 12.17
N LYS A 20 -13.71 12.79 12.94
CA LYS A 20 -15.12 12.56 13.29
C LYS A 20 -16.08 13.32 12.40
N ASP A 21 -15.63 14.37 11.72
CA ASP A 21 -16.46 15.35 11.03
C ASP A 21 -16.02 15.62 9.57
N LEU A 22 -14.96 14.95 9.08
CA LEU A 22 -14.32 15.15 7.78
C LEU A 22 -13.68 16.54 7.56
N LYS A 23 -13.64 17.36 8.59
CA LYS A 23 -13.04 18.71 8.55
C LYS A 23 -11.77 18.79 9.38
N ASN A 24 -11.81 18.23 10.58
CA ASN A 24 -10.71 18.25 11.51
C ASN A 24 -10.04 16.86 11.53
N TRP A 25 -8.78 16.79 11.17
CA TRP A 25 -8.02 15.55 11.03
C TRP A 25 -6.86 15.49 12.03
N ASN A 26 -6.74 14.38 12.72
CA ASN A 26 -5.65 14.10 13.64
C ASN A 26 -4.74 13.02 13.04
N LEU A 27 -3.44 13.28 13.10
CA LEU A 27 -2.43 12.29 12.72
C LEU A 27 -2.41 11.15 13.74
N LEU A 28 -2.40 9.93 13.25
CA LEU A 28 -2.27 8.70 14.04
C LEU A 28 -0.82 8.15 13.95
N PRO A 29 -0.46 7.20 14.85
CA PRO A 29 0.79 6.46 14.70
C PRO A 29 0.90 5.78 13.33
N SER A 30 2.08 5.84 12.71
CA SER A 30 2.32 5.17 11.43
C SER A 30 2.41 3.65 11.61
N PRO A 31 1.79 2.85 10.73
CA PRO A 31 1.82 1.39 10.78
C PRO A 31 3.20 0.81 10.44
N LEU A 32 4.03 1.54 9.69
CA LEU A 32 5.27 1.03 9.11
C LEU A 32 6.51 1.82 9.58
N SER A 33 6.58 2.09 10.88
CA SER A 33 7.56 3.03 11.45
C SER A 33 8.95 2.45 11.72
N THR A 34 9.20 1.17 11.43
CA THR A 34 10.49 0.50 11.72
C THR A 34 11.01 -0.27 10.52
N THR A 35 12.32 -0.48 10.47
CA THR A 35 12.99 -1.23 9.40
C THR A 35 12.58 -2.70 9.35
N THR A 36 12.08 -3.26 10.44
CA THR A 36 11.54 -4.63 10.48
C THR A 36 10.19 -4.75 9.81
N LEU A 37 9.41 -3.66 9.81
CA LEU A 37 8.10 -3.60 9.16
C LEU A 37 8.20 -3.11 7.72
N LEU A 38 9.23 -2.33 7.40
CA LEU A 38 9.42 -1.75 6.08
C LEU A 38 10.92 -1.58 5.79
N ASP A 39 11.48 -2.43 4.91
CA ASP A 39 12.85 -2.30 4.46
C ASP A 39 12.94 -1.30 3.31
N MET A 40 13.40 -0.09 3.62
CA MET A 40 13.56 1.00 2.66
C MET A 40 14.95 1.03 2.01
N LYS A 41 15.80 0.03 2.24
CA LYS A 41 17.13 -0.02 1.64
C LYS A 41 17.02 -0.10 0.12
N GLY A 42 17.71 0.82 -0.55
CA GLY A 42 17.74 0.92 -2.00
C GLY A 42 16.60 1.73 -2.63
N ASN A 43 15.66 2.25 -1.85
CA ASN A 43 14.62 3.12 -2.38
C ASN A 43 15.21 4.47 -2.79
N PRO A 44 14.92 4.97 -4.00
CA PRO A 44 15.29 6.33 -4.42
C PRO A 44 14.38 7.37 -3.75
N SER A 45 14.77 8.64 -3.83
CA SER A 45 13.87 9.75 -3.54
C SER A 45 12.63 9.68 -4.44
N SER A 46 11.46 9.98 -3.90
CA SER A 46 10.15 9.82 -4.56
C SER A 46 9.77 8.38 -4.93
N GLY A 47 10.57 7.40 -4.53
CA GLY A 47 10.22 5.99 -4.48
C GLY A 47 9.55 5.64 -3.16
N GLY A 48 9.84 4.45 -2.62
CA GLY A 48 9.27 4.03 -1.35
C GLY A 48 7.78 3.70 -1.45
N ILE A 49 6.99 4.10 -0.47
CA ILE A 49 5.58 3.73 -0.42
C ILE A 49 4.75 4.66 -1.31
N TRP A 50 4.12 4.04 -2.31
CA TRP A 50 3.13 4.70 -3.17
C TRP A 50 1.72 4.52 -2.59
N ALA A 51 0.67 4.70 -3.39
CA ALA A 51 -0.70 4.78 -2.91
C ALA A 51 -1.11 3.58 -2.02
N PRO A 52 -1.33 3.78 -0.71
CA PRO A 52 -1.86 2.76 0.17
C PRO A 52 -3.37 2.69 0.07
N ALA A 53 -3.93 1.50 0.26
CA ALA A 53 -5.37 1.28 0.37
C ALA A 53 -5.72 0.72 1.75
N LEU A 54 -6.61 1.42 2.46
CA LEU A 54 -7.10 1.03 3.78
C LEU A 54 -8.54 0.58 3.69
N SER A 55 -8.85 -0.59 4.21
CA SER A 55 -10.21 -1.11 4.29
C SER A 55 -10.49 -1.70 5.68
N TRP A 56 -11.78 -1.89 5.98
CA TRP A 56 -12.24 -2.55 7.19
C TRP A 56 -13.12 -3.74 6.81
N ALA A 57 -12.76 -4.93 7.24
CA ALA A 57 -13.53 -6.14 7.06
C ALA A 57 -13.16 -7.16 8.14
N ASP A 58 -14.07 -8.08 8.46
CA ASP A 58 -13.86 -9.19 9.39
C ASP A 58 -13.34 -8.74 10.77
N GLY A 59 -13.79 -7.56 11.24
CA GLY A 59 -13.42 -7.04 12.54
C GLY A 59 -11.98 -6.51 12.64
N GLN A 60 -11.35 -6.16 11.52
CA GLN A 60 -9.99 -5.59 11.49
C GLN A 60 -9.76 -4.66 10.31
N PHE A 61 -8.75 -3.83 10.43
CA PHE A 61 -8.20 -3.04 9.34
C PHE A 61 -7.27 -3.88 8.47
N TRP A 62 -7.34 -3.62 7.16
CA TRP A 62 -6.49 -4.18 6.13
C TRP A 62 -5.81 -3.04 5.41
N LEU A 63 -4.50 -3.02 5.38
CA LEU A 63 -3.69 -2.00 4.72
C LEU A 63 -2.82 -2.67 3.66
N VAL A 64 -3.12 -2.36 2.40
CA VAL A 64 -2.27 -2.74 1.26
C VAL A 64 -1.45 -1.54 0.85
N TYR A 65 -0.19 -1.77 0.52
CA TYR A 65 0.71 -0.73 0.04
C TYR A 65 1.73 -1.31 -0.93
N THR A 66 2.30 -0.46 -1.78
CA THR A 66 3.35 -0.82 -2.72
C THR A 66 4.66 -0.17 -2.31
N ASP A 67 5.71 -0.97 -2.13
CA ASP A 67 7.10 -0.49 -2.01
C ASP A 67 7.72 -0.44 -3.41
N VAL A 68 8.17 0.75 -3.82
CA VAL A 68 8.71 1.01 -5.15
C VAL A 68 10.18 1.37 -5.05
N LYS A 69 11.04 0.48 -5.54
CA LYS A 69 12.50 0.65 -5.51
C LYS A 69 13.10 1.15 -6.83
N VAL A 70 12.41 0.93 -7.95
CA VAL A 70 12.84 1.41 -9.27
C VAL A 70 11.66 2.05 -9.99
N THR A 71 11.83 3.32 -10.37
CA THR A 71 10.80 4.13 -11.04
C THR A 71 11.07 4.34 -12.53
N GLU A 72 12.30 4.11 -12.97
CA GLU A 72 12.73 4.36 -14.35
C GLU A 72 12.92 3.07 -15.14
N GLY A 73 12.91 3.19 -16.46
CA GLY A 73 13.11 2.07 -17.37
C GLY A 73 11.87 1.21 -17.57
N ALA A 74 12.04 0.16 -18.35
CA ALA A 74 10.95 -0.77 -18.71
C ALA A 74 10.52 -1.65 -17.54
N PHE A 75 11.46 -2.05 -16.69
CA PHE A 75 11.18 -2.89 -15.53
C PHE A 75 11.13 -2.05 -14.27
N LYS A 76 10.03 -2.19 -13.53
CA LYS A 76 9.83 -1.54 -12.24
C LYS A 76 10.02 -2.57 -11.13
N ASP A 77 10.85 -2.25 -10.13
CA ASP A 77 10.91 -3.04 -8.91
C ASP A 77 9.87 -2.52 -7.93
N MET A 78 8.70 -3.14 -7.96
CA MET A 78 7.54 -2.83 -7.13
C MET A 78 7.08 -4.09 -6.43
N THR A 79 6.82 -3.96 -5.13
CA THR A 79 6.28 -5.08 -4.35
C THR A 79 5.07 -4.63 -3.54
N ASN A 80 3.97 -5.35 -3.69
CA ASN A 80 2.75 -5.15 -2.92
C ASN A 80 2.80 -5.94 -1.62
N TYR A 81 2.47 -5.30 -0.53
CA TYR A 81 2.41 -5.87 0.82
C TYR A 81 1.05 -5.65 1.46
N LEU A 82 0.73 -6.52 2.40
CA LEU A 82 -0.45 -6.44 3.25
C LEU A 82 -0.03 -6.47 4.72
N THR A 83 -0.62 -5.60 5.53
CA THR A 83 -0.60 -5.70 6.99
C THR A 83 -2.00 -5.47 7.55
N THR A 84 -2.27 -6.00 8.73
CA THR A 84 -3.59 -5.92 9.38
C THR A 84 -3.49 -5.47 10.83
N ALA A 85 -4.56 -4.88 11.35
CA ALA A 85 -4.66 -4.53 12.76
C ALA A 85 -6.12 -4.53 13.23
N LYS A 86 -6.37 -4.92 14.48
CA LYS A 86 -7.70 -4.80 15.10
C LYS A 86 -8.04 -3.37 15.51
N ASP A 87 -7.04 -2.59 15.87
CA ASP A 87 -7.15 -1.16 16.14
C ASP A 87 -6.32 -0.39 15.13
N ILE A 88 -6.85 0.73 14.63
CA ILE A 88 -6.14 1.59 13.67
C ILE A 88 -4.80 2.10 14.21
N ARG A 89 -4.65 2.19 15.50
CA ARG A 89 -3.40 2.59 16.18
C ARG A 89 -2.41 1.44 16.35
N GLY A 90 -2.80 0.24 15.95
CA GLY A 90 -1.99 -0.98 16.06
C GLY A 90 -2.24 -1.79 17.33
N PRO A 91 -1.43 -2.80 17.61
CA PRO A 91 -0.26 -3.15 16.80
C PRO A 91 -0.68 -3.70 15.41
N TRP A 92 0.08 -3.30 14.41
CA TRP A 92 -0.04 -3.85 13.07
C TRP A 92 0.77 -5.15 12.94
N SER A 93 0.26 -6.09 12.15
CA SER A 93 0.94 -7.37 11.90
C SER A 93 2.23 -7.15 11.11
N ASP A 94 3.12 -8.14 11.15
CA ASP A 94 4.23 -8.20 10.20
C ASP A 94 3.69 -8.19 8.77
N PRO A 95 4.33 -7.45 7.85
CA PRO A 95 3.88 -7.36 6.47
C PRO A 95 4.00 -8.70 5.73
N ILE A 96 2.96 -9.01 4.98
CA ILE A 96 2.92 -10.17 4.10
C ILE A 96 3.16 -9.68 2.67
N LYS A 97 4.17 -10.23 2.01
CA LYS A 97 4.43 -9.98 0.59
C LYS A 97 3.34 -10.65 -0.24
N LEU A 98 2.66 -9.89 -1.09
CA LEU A 98 1.63 -10.38 -1.99
C LEU A 98 2.20 -10.75 -3.36
N ASN A 99 2.63 -9.74 -4.13
CA ASN A 99 3.19 -9.91 -5.47
C ASN A 99 4.07 -8.71 -5.87
N GLY A 100 4.64 -8.77 -7.06
CA GLY A 100 5.47 -7.70 -7.65
C GLY A 100 5.11 -7.40 -9.11
N VAL A 101 3.85 -7.54 -9.50
CA VAL A 101 3.42 -7.41 -10.92
C VAL A 101 2.68 -6.12 -11.24
N GLY A 102 2.45 -5.28 -10.24
CA GLY A 102 1.75 -4.02 -10.41
C GLY A 102 1.80 -3.15 -9.17
N PHE A 103 1.06 -2.05 -9.17
CA PHE A 103 1.05 -1.04 -8.11
C PHE A 103 -0.35 -0.46 -7.90
N ASP A 104 -0.49 0.50 -6.98
CA ASP A 104 -1.77 1.09 -6.57
C ASP A 104 -2.79 0.03 -6.20
N ALA A 105 -2.34 -0.95 -5.43
CA ALA A 105 -3.13 -2.10 -5.08
C ALA A 105 -4.18 -1.77 -4.01
N SER A 106 -5.35 -2.40 -4.13
CA SER A 106 -6.41 -2.38 -3.12
C SER A 106 -6.96 -3.78 -2.89
N LEU A 107 -7.75 -3.95 -1.82
CA LEU A 107 -8.46 -5.21 -1.56
C LEU A 107 -9.95 -5.06 -1.86
N PHE A 108 -10.46 -5.99 -2.62
CA PHE A 108 -11.88 -6.30 -2.69
C PHE A 108 -12.19 -7.43 -1.71
N HIS A 109 -13.14 -7.19 -0.82
CA HIS A 109 -13.64 -8.16 0.15
C HIS A 109 -14.97 -8.70 -0.37
N ASP A 110 -14.97 -9.97 -0.78
CA ASP A 110 -16.17 -10.63 -1.30
C ASP A 110 -17.07 -11.12 -0.15
N ASP A 111 -18.36 -11.20 -0.41
CA ASP A 111 -19.39 -11.65 0.55
C ASP A 111 -19.18 -13.12 0.97
N ASP A 112 -18.49 -13.92 0.15
CA ASP A 112 -18.14 -15.32 0.47
C ASP A 112 -16.91 -15.45 1.37
N GLY A 113 -16.32 -14.33 1.82
CA GLY A 113 -15.17 -14.29 2.70
C GLY A 113 -13.82 -14.30 1.98
N ARG A 114 -13.79 -14.47 0.66
CA ARG A 114 -12.55 -14.36 -0.12
C ARG A 114 -12.10 -12.91 -0.24
N LYS A 115 -10.80 -12.74 -0.43
CA LYS A 115 -10.16 -11.44 -0.63
C LYS A 115 -9.40 -11.45 -1.96
N TYR A 116 -9.59 -10.41 -2.73
CA TYR A 116 -8.92 -10.25 -4.02
C TYR A 116 -8.10 -8.97 -4.02
N ILE A 117 -6.90 -9.06 -4.57
CA ILE A 117 -6.08 -7.88 -4.82
C ILE A 117 -6.44 -7.29 -6.18
N VAL A 118 -6.83 -6.03 -6.20
CA VAL A 118 -7.10 -5.26 -7.42
C VAL A 118 -5.95 -4.29 -7.61
N GLN A 119 -5.28 -4.34 -8.74
CA GLN A 119 -4.08 -3.53 -8.97
C GLN A 119 -3.92 -3.15 -10.44
N GLN A 120 -3.17 -2.10 -10.69
CA GLN A 120 -2.69 -1.77 -12.04
C GLN A 120 -1.59 -2.75 -12.43
N THR A 121 -1.54 -3.11 -13.71
CA THR A 121 -0.45 -3.87 -14.30
C THR A 121 0.37 -2.99 -15.23
N TRP A 122 1.65 -3.34 -15.36
CA TRP A 122 2.61 -2.62 -16.18
C TRP A 122 3.00 -3.47 -17.39
N ASP A 123 2.90 -2.92 -18.61
CA ASP A 123 3.39 -3.56 -19.83
C ASP A 123 4.83 -3.12 -20.11
N HIS A 124 5.74 -4.08 -20.14
CA HIS A 124 7.16 -3.86 -20.40
C HIS A 124 7.55 -4.04 -21.87
N ARG A 125 6.62 -4.40 -22.74
CA ARG A 125 6.89 -4.65 -24.16
C ARG A 125 7.16 -3.34 -24.89
N GLU A 126 8.10 -3.38 -25.81
CA GLU A 126 8.38 -2.24 -26.68
C GLU A 126 7.14 -1.87 -27.51
N TYR A 127 6.96 -0.58 -27.75
CA TYR A 127 5.87 -0.01 -28.55
C TYR A 127 4.46 -0.21 -27.98
N HIS A 128 4.34 -0.72 -26.77
CA HIS A 128 3.09 -0.78 -26.03
C HIS A 128 2.97 0.40 -25.05
N HIS A 129 1.73 0.75 -24.70
CA HIS A 129 1.51 1.69 -23.61
C HIS A 129 1.96 1.03 -22.30
N PRO A 130 2.70 1.72 -21.43
CA PRO A 130 3.18 1.11 -20.21
C PRO A 130 2.07 0.66 -19.25
N PHE A 131 0.90 1.25 -19.31
CA PHE A 131 -0.27 0.79 -18.55
C PHE A 131 -1.00 -0.30 -19.34
N ASP A 132 -1.05 -1.51 -18.79
CA ASP A 132 -1.65 -2.69 -19.43
C ASP A 132 -3.11 -2.93 -18.97
N GLY A 133 -3.53 -2.29 -17.92
CA GLY A 133 -4.88 -2.42 -17.39
C GLY A 133 -4.95 -2.65 -15.89
N ILE A 134 -6.10 -3.16 -15.46
CA ILE A 134 -6.37 -3.51 -14.06
C ILE A 134 -6.59 -5.01 -13.99
N THR A 135 -5.98 -5.66 -13.01
CA THR A 135 -6.14 -7.08 -12.73
C THR A 135 -6.77 -7.31 -11.36
N LEU A 136 -7.47 -8.41 -11.25
CA LEU A 136 -8.05 -8.95 -10.03
C LEU A 136 -7.33 -10.24 -9.66
#